data_6205e8cef0421196dc621b8645b70a0e
#
_entry.id   6205e8cef0421196dc621b8645b70a0e
#
_cell.length_a   1.000
_cell.length_b   1.000
_cell.length_c   1.000
_cell.angle_alpha   90.00
_cell.angle_beta   90.00
_cell.angle_gamma   90.00
#
_symmetry.space_group_name_H-M   'P 1'
#
loop_
_entity.id
_entity.type
_entity.pdbx_description
1 polymer ?
#
loop_
_entity_poly.entity_id
_entity_poly.type
_entity_poly.pdbx_seq_one_letter_code
_entity_poly.pdbx_strand_id
1 'polypeptide(L)'
;IYTELEISLPRELNKEQREELVQEFVDKTLGKNFTYSYAIHSPLASDGEQNPHIHLMFSERKLDGIDRDEVQHFKRYNPTNPEKGGAGKDRYFSSKVFVADTRLSWANHVNDFCENLGLDARIDHRSYKAQGLELSSQNFRADYVSNHKYFINENIKNIRHQNGEIIIERPSEVIRALTSNQSVFTARDLERFVMAHTDSQEQYLKAYEAVMTCPDMAMLFGKDKVVFSSKELVGIEDSITAFIYNANEQSRVQKPFNLTEKFTLNAVKIADKRTFNREQEAAYYTLTSTDRISLLNGSAGTGKSYVLSAVSEAFKTSDYKVHGIALQAITARAISDDCNIPSSTIASFLARYESGNFEINNKTVLILDEAGMVGSRDMQKLLMIVEKHDAQIKLVGDSYQLSAV
;
A
#
# COMPACT_ATOMS: atom_id res chain seq x y z
N ILE A 1 -7.39 -29.24 -11.65
CA ILE A 1 -7.63 -28.42 -10.43
C ILE A 1 -6.72 -27.23 -10.51
N TYR A 2 -7.30 -26.07 -10.68
CA TYR A 2 -6.63 -24.77 -10.83
C TYR A 2 -7.30 -23.75 -9.90
N THR A 3 -6.58 -22.69 -9.60
CA THR A 3 -7.11 -21.48 -8.99
C THR A 3 -7.35 -20.46 -10.10
N GLU A 4 -8.49 -19.80 -10.06
CA GLU A 4 -8.86 -18.74 -10.99
C GLU A 4 -9.01 -17.42 -10.25
N LEU A 5 -8.45 -16.36 -10.82
CA LEU A 5 -8.64 -14.99 -10.41
C LEU A 5 -9.30 -14.22 -11.56
N GLU A 6 -10.46 -13.64 -11.29
CA GLU A 6 -11.10 -12.66 -12.16
C GLU A 6 -10.79 -11.27 -11.60
N ILE A 7 -10.12 -10.44 -12.40
CA ILE A 7 -9.59 -9.15 -11.93
C ILE A 7 -9.97 -8.06 -12.95
N SER A 8 -10.64 -7.01 -12.50
CA SER A 8 -10.97 -5.85 -13.34
C SER A 8 -9.72 -5.04 -13.70
N LEU A 9 -9.71 -4.50 -14.92
CA LEU A 9 -8.65 -3.65 -15.45
C LEU A 9 -9.14 -2.21 -15.61
N PRO A 10 -8.27 -1.20 -15.45
CA PRO A 10 -8.63 0.19 -15.72
C PRO A 10 -9.10 0.40 -17.16
N ARG A 11 -10.19 1.14 -17.30
CA ARG A 11 -10.77 1.48 -18.62
C ARG A 11 -9.90 2.46 -19.38
N GLU A 12 -9.15 3.27 -18.67
CA GLU A 12 -8.25 4.31 -19.15
C GLU A 12 -7.06 3.74 -19.94
N LEU A 13 -6.71 2.49 -19.69
CA LEU A 13 -5.59 1.81 -20.37
C LEU A 13 -6.01 1.34 -21.76
N ASN A 14 -5.11 1.48 -22.74
CA ASN A 14 -5.25 0.86 -24.04
C ASN A 14 -4.91 -0.65 -23.97
N LYS A 15 -5.03 -1.36 -25.09
CA LYS A 15 -4.84 -2.80 -25.12
C LYS A 15 -3.42 -3.22 -24.73
N GLU A 16 -2.43 -2.54 -25.28
CA GLU A 16 -1.01 -2.83 -25.05
C GLU A 16 -0.63 -2.58 -23.58
N GLN A 17 -1.11 -1.48 -23.01
CA GLN A 17 -0.90 -1.14 -21.61
C GLN A 17 -1.57 -2.15 -20.65
N ARG A 18 -2.74 -2.67 -21.00
CA ARG A 18 -3.40 -3.73 -20.22
C ARG A 18 -2.62 -5.03 -20.26
N GLU A 19 -2.07 -5.40 -21.41
CA GLU A 19 -1.22 -6.59 -21.56
C GLU A 19 0.07 -6.45 -20.72
N GLU A 20 0.73 -5.29 -20.75
CA GLU A 20 1.92 -4.99 -19.96
C GLU A 20 1.62 -5.05 -18.46
N LEU A 21 0.59 -4.34 -17.98
CA LEU A 21 0.16 -4.34 -16.58
C LEU A 21 -0.09 -5.76 -16.06
N VAL A 22 -0.79 -6.58 -16.86
CA VAL A 22 -1.12 -7.97 -16.50
C VAL A 22 0.13 -8.82 -16.45
N GLN A 23 1.01 -8.71 -17.44
CA GLN A 23 2.23 -9.53 -17.51
C GLN A 23 3.15 -9.25 -16.32
N GLU A 24 3.37 -7.99 -15.98
CA GLU A 24 4.16 -7.60 -14.81
C GLU A 24 3.57 -8.14 -13.51
N PHE A 25 2.25 -8.04 -13.34
CA PHE A 25 1.58 -8.58 -12.15
C PHE A 25 1.69 -10.09 -12.03
N VAL A 26 1.52 -10.82 -13.12
CA VAL A 26 1.64 -12.28 -13.18
C VAL A 26 3.08 -12.70 -12.87
N ASP A 27 4.06 -12.03 -13.46
CA ASP A 27 5.49 -12.30 -13.21
C ASP A 27 5.88 -12.04 -11.76
N LYS A 28 5.33 -10.99 -11.14
CA LYS A 28 5.54 -10.67 -9.73
C LYS A 28 4.86 -11.68 -8.79
N THR A 29 3.67 -12.17 -9.15
CA THR A 29 2.83 -13.01 -8.28
C THR A 29 3.17 -14.51 -8.40
N LEU A 30 3.35 -15.00 -9.60
CA LEU A 30 3.57 -16.42 -9.91
C LEU A 30 5.00 -16.71 -10.38
N GLY A 31 5.61 -15.77 -11.09
CA GLY A 31 6.93 -15.89 -11.66
C GLY A 31 7.08 -17.14 -12.54
N LYS A 32 8.27 -17.74 -12.51
CA LYS A 32 8.57 -19.00 -13.23
C LYS A 32 8.26 -20.26 -12.42
N ASN A 33 7.68 -20.10 -11.22
CA ASN A 33 7.52 -21.20 -10.27
C ASN A 33 6.19 -21.95 -10.45
N PHE A 34 5.25 -21.41 -11.22
CA PHE A 34 3.92 -21.97 -11.41
C PHE A 34 3.51 -21.91 -12.88
N THR A 35 2.75 -22.92 -13.31
CA THR A 35 2.13 -22.92 -14.64
C THR A 35 0.85 -22.09 -14.60
N TYR A 36 0.70 -21.15 -15.51
CA TYR A 36 -0.46 -20.30 -15.63
C TYR A 36 -0.89 -20.07 -17.07
N SER A 37 -2.11 -19.60 -17.23
CA SER A 37 -2.68 -19.08 -18.47
C SER A 37 -3.62 -17.92 -18.13
N TYR A 38 -3.65 -16.88 -18.95
CA TYR A 38 -4.62 -15.81 -18.78
C TYR A 38 -5.23 -15.36 -20.10
N ALA A 39 -6.41 -14.74 -20.02
CA ALA A 39 -7.09 -14.11 -21.14
C ALA A 39 -7.68 -12.77 -20.69
N ILE A 40 -7.51 -11.73 -21.51
CA ILE A 40 -8.10 -10.41 -21.28
C ILE A 40 -9.37 -10.30 -22.11
N HIS A 41 -10.49 -10.00 -21.44
CA HIS A 41 -11.79 -9.78 -22.05
C HIS A 41 -12.20 -8.32 -21.89
N SER A 42 -12.92 -7.77 -22.86
CA SER A 42 -13.40 -6.39 -22.82
C SER A 42 -14.85 -6.31 -23.33
N PRO A 43 -15.82 -6.98 -22.68
CA PRO A 43 -17.22 -6.89 -23.06
C PRO A 43 -17.76 -5.49 -22.78
N LEU A 44 -18.89 -5.15 -23.37
CA LEU A 44 -19.62 -3.94 -23.04
C LEU A 44 -20.33 -4.10 -21.70
N ALA A 45 -20.19 -3.12 -20.82
CA ALA A 45 -20.94 -2.99 -19.59
C ALA A 45 -22.33 -2.39 -19.83
N SER A 46 -23.15 -2.29 -18.77
CA SER A 46 -24.51 -1.72 -18.85
C SER A 46 -24.57 -0.23 -19.17
N ASP A 47 -23.44 0.47 -18.99
CA ASP A 47 -23.26 1.89 -19.33
C ASP A 47 -22.83 2.11 -20.79
N GLY A 48 -22.65 1.02 -21.56
CA GLY A 48 -22.21 1.07 -22.96
C GLY A 48 -20.70 1.16 -23.16
N GLU A 49 -19.93 1.34 -22.07
CA GLU A 49 -18.47 1.38 -22.10
C GLU A 49 -17.87 -0.04 -21.97
N GLN A 50 -16.60 -0.19 -22.34
CA GLN A 50 -15.89 -1.45 -22.14
C GLN A 50 -15.71 -1.77 -20.65
N ASN A 51 -15.83 -3.04 -20.30
CA ASN A 51 -15.52 -3.58 -18.98
C ASN A 51 -14.35 -4.57 -19.05
N PRO A 52 -13.12 -4.06 -19.22
CA PRO A 52 -11.95 -4.92 -19.36
C PRO A 52 -11.66 -5.67 -18.06
N HIS A 53 -11.39 -6.96 -18.17
CA HIS A 53 -11.02 -7.82 -17.06
C HIS A 53 -10.15 -8.98 -17.55
N ILE A 54 -9.39 -9.54 -16.62
CA ILE A 54 -8.55 -10.72 -16.85
C ILE A 54 -9.15 -11.93 -16.15
N HIS A 55 -9.13 -13.08 -16.81
CA HIS A 55 -9.24 -14.40 -16.20
C HIS A 55 -7.84 -15.00 -16.14
N LEU A 56 -7.27 -15.09 -14.94
CA LEU A 56 -5.97 -15.69 -14.67
C LEU A 56 -6.18 -17.06 -14.01
N MET A 57 -5.82 -18.12 -14.70
CA MET A 57 -5.84 -19.49 -14.19
C MET A 57 -4.43 -19.98 -13.94
N PHE A 58 -4.18 -20.58 -12.79
CA PHE A 58 -2.87 -21.14 -12.48
C PHE A 58 -2.96 -22.41 -11.63
N SER A 59 -1.91 -23.23 -11.71
CA SER A 59 -1.76 -24.38 -10.85
C SER A 59 -1.12 -23.96 -9.52
N GLU A 60 -1.67 -24.44 -8.39
CA GLU A 60 -1.05 -24.27 -7.07
C GLU A 60 0.21 -25.14 -6.88
N ARG A 61 0.58 -25.95 -7.87
CA ARG A 61 1.72 -26.87 -7.80
C ARG A 61 2.98 -26.19 -8.31
N LYS A 62 4.03 -26.27 -7.50
CA LYS A 62 5.33 -25.67 -7.83
C LYS A 62 6.04 -26.43 -8.93
N LEU A 63 6.69 -25.72 -9.82
CA LEU A 63 7.70 -26.24 -10.73
C LEU A 63 9.00 -26.39 -9.92
N ASP A 64 9.23 -27.57 -9.35
CA ASP A 64 10.33 -27.84 -8.42
C ASP A 64 11.61 -28.37 -9.09
N GLY A 65 11.66 -28.30 -10.42
CA GLY A 65 12.82 -28.71 -11.22
C GLY A 65 12.90 -30.21 -11.47
N ILE A 66 11.99 -31.01 -10.91
CA ILE A 66 11.92 -32.46 -11.19
C ILE A 66 11.15 -32.66 -12.47
N ASP A 67 11.77 -33.37 -13.45
CA ASP A 67 11.10 -33.73 -14.71
C ASP A 67 9.99 -34.73 -14.43
N ARG A 68 8.75 -34.36 -14.78
CA ARG A 68 7.53 -35.18 -14.66
C ARG A 68 6.65 -34.97 -15.85
N ASP A 69 6.06 -36.06 -16.33
CA ASP A 69 4.96 -35.94 -17.28
C ASP A 69 3.74 -35.27 -16.65
N GLU A 70 2.79 -34.83 -17.48
CA GLU A 70 1.59 -34.12 -17.03
C GLU A 70 0.78 -34.92 -16.00
N VAL A 71 0.63 -36.22 -16.20
CA VAL A 71 -0.13 -37.12 -15.32
C VAL A 71 0.56 -37.23 -13.97
N GLN A 72 1.87 -37.43 -13.98
CA GLN A 72 2.67 -37.52 -12.75
C GLN A 72 2.70 -36.20 -11.99
N HIS A 73 2.83 -35.07 -12.67
CA HIS A 73 2.83 -33.75 -12.04
C HIS A 73 1.61 -33.53 -11.14
N PHE A 74 0.44 -34.00 -11.54
CA PHE A 74 -0.81 -33.83 -10.78
C PHE A 74 -1.10 -34.97 -9.78
N LYS A 75 -0.25 -36.01 -9.65
CA LYS A 75 -0.39 -37.04 -8.62
C LYS A 75 -0.23 -36.47 -7.20
N ARG A 76 -0.52 -37.31 -6.21
CA ARG A 76 -0.30 -36.98 -4.80
C ARG A 76 1.20 -36.74 -4.56
N TYR A 77 1.53 -35.63 -3.86
CA TYR A 77 2.89 -35.34 -3.46
C TYR A 77 3.41 -36.42 -2.49
N ASN A 78 4.66 -36.85 -2.70
CA ASN A 78 5.35 -37.80 -1.84
C ASN A 78 6.54 -37.08 -1.17
N PRO A 79 6.44 -36.69 0.11
CA PRO A 79 7.51 -35.97 0.78
C PRO A 79 8.78 -36.78 0.99
N THR A 80 8.67 -38.13 1.07
CA THR A 80 9.81 -39.03 1.28
C THR A 80 10.58 -39.31 0.00
N ASN A 81 9.86 -39.34 -1.15
CA ASN A 81 10.46 -39.53 -2.46
C ASN A 81 9.75 -38.66 -3.49
N PRO A 82 10.14 -37.38 -3.62
CA PRO A 82 9.46 -36.41 -4.50
C PRO A 82 9.47 -36.81 -5.98
N GLU A 83 10.49 -37.53 -6.44
CA GLU A 83 10.60 -37.98 -7.84
C GLU A 83 9.53 -39.02 -8.21
N LYS A 84 9.02 -39.78 -7.24
CA LYS A 84 7.96 -40.79 -7.47
C LYS A 84 6.56 -40.23 -7.19
N GLY A 85 6.45 -39.01 -6.68
CA GLY A 85 5.20 -38.31 -6.40
C GLY A 85 4.89 -37.23 -7.43
N GLY A 86 3.75 -36.57 -7.25
CA GLY A 86 3.40 -35.34 -7.94
C GLY A 86 4.09 -34.11 -7.35
N ALA A 87 4.03 -33.00 -8.05
CA ALA A 87 4.55 -31.72 -7.54
C ALA A 87 3.81 -31.25 -6.29
N GLY A 88 4.54 -30.62 -5.37
CA GLY A 88 3.99 -30.10 -4.12
C GLY A 88 3.07 -28.90 -4.37
N LYS A 89 1.93 -28.88 -3.66
CA LYS A 89 1.04 -27.69 -3.65
C LYS A 89 1.55 -26.64 -2.68
N ASP A 90 1.52 -25.39 -3.12
CA ASP A 90 1.68 -24.26 -2.23
C ASP A 90 0.34 -23.93 -1.56
N ARG A 91 0.25 -24.15 -0.25
CA ARG A 91 -0.99 -23.92 0.51
C ARG A 91 -1.31 -22.44 0.71
N TYR A 92 -0.37 -21.57 0.41
CA TYR A 92 -0.60 -20.13 0.46
C TYR A 92 -1.76 -19.73 -0.45
N PHE A 93 -1.84 -20.27 -1.66
CA PHE A 93 -2.90 -19.96 -2.63
C PHE A 93 -4.32 -20.39 -2.18
N SER A 94 -4.41 -21.35 -1.27
CA SER A 94 -5.69 -21.78 -0.69
C SER A 94 -6.05 -21.03 0.61
N SER A 95 -5.26 -20.05 1.02
CA SER A 95 -5.45 -19.31 2.27
C SER A 95 -6.28 -18.03 2.08
N LYS A 96 -6.95 -17.59 3.16
CA LYS A 96 -7.60 -16.27 3.17
C LYS A 96 -6.60 -15.11 3.07
N VAL A 97 -5.36 -15.34 3.50
CA VAL A 97 -4.26 -14.37 3.42
C VAL A 97 -3.91 -14.09 1.97
N PHE A 98 -3.84 -15.12 1.12
CA PHE A 98 -3.59 -14.96 -0.32
C PHE A 98 -4.57 -13.99 -0.99
N VAL A 99 -5.87 -14.11 -0.69
CA VAL A 99 -6.89 -13.24 -1.30
C VAL A 99 -6.70 -11.78 -0.86
N ALA A 100 -6.38 -11.56 0.42
CA ALA A 100 -6.13 -10.22 0.95
C ALA A 100 -4.85 -9.61 0.36
N ASP A 101 -3.76 -10.37 0.34
CA ASP A 101 -2.48 -9.95 -0.22
C ASP A 101 -2.58 -9.67 -1.73
N THR A 102 -3.30 -10.52 -2.46
CA THR A 102 -3.52 -10.35 -3.91
C THR A 102 -4.29 -9.06 -4.19
N ARG A 103 -5.35 -8.76 -3.43
CA ARG A 103 -6.13 -7.53 -3.60
C ARG A 103 -5.29 -6.28 -3.33
N LEU A 104 -4.53 -6.30 -2.24
CA LEU A 104 -3.62 -5.21 -1.91
C LEU A 104 -2.52 -5.04 -2.97
N SER A 105 -1.86 -6.14 -3.33
CA SER A 105 -0.79 -6.13 -4.33
C SER A 105 -1.28 -5.66 -5.70
N TRP A 106 -2.48 -6.09 -6.11
CA TRP A 106 -3.10 -5.63 -7.35
C TRP A 106 -3.42 -4.14 -7.31
N ALA A 107 -4.03 -3.66 -6.23
CA ALA A 107 -4.36 -2.24 -6.11
C ALA A 107 -3.11 -1.36 -6.20
N ASN A 108 -2.06 -1.71 -5.47
CA ASN A 108 -0.80 -0.98 -5.52
C ASN A 108 -0.22 -1.02 -6.94
N HIS A 109 -0.16 -2.21 -7.57
CA HIS A 109 0.41 -2.36 -8.91
C HIS A 109 -0.33 -1.54 -9.97
N VAL A 110 -1.68 -1.55 -9.94
CA VAL A 110 -2.48 -0.70 -10.86
C VAL A 110 -2.24 0.78 -10.60
N ASN A 111 -2.26 1.19 -9.34
CA ASN A 111 -2.08 2.59 -8.98
C ASN A 111 -0.70 3.09 -9.41
N ASP A 112 0.32 2.27 -9.18
CA ASP A 112 1.70 2.53 -9.60
C ASP A 112 1.80 2.65 -11.13
N PHE A 113 1.24 1.71 -11.85
CA PHE A 113 1.27 1.67 -13.32
C PHE A 113 0.55 2.87 -13.93
N CYS A 114 -0.64 3.21 -13.42
CA CYS A 114 -1.39 4.38 -13.89
C CYS A 114 -0.66 5.69 -13.60
N GLU A 115 -0.02 5.81 -12.45
CA GLU A 115 0.75 7.00 -12.09
C GLU A 115 1.95 7.21 -13.01
N ASN A 116 2.69 6.14 -13.32
CA ASN A 116 3.81 6.19 -14.27
C ASN A 116 3.40 6.66 -15.68
N LEU A 117 2.16 6.38 -16.05
CA LEU A 117 1.57 6.85 -17.31
C LEU A 117 0.93 8.24 -17.21
N GLY A 118 0.95 8.88 -16.04
CA GLY A 118 0.27 10.16 -15.80
C GLY A 118 -1.26 10.06 -15.86
N LEU A 119 -1.82 8.89 -15.59
CA LEU A 119 -3.26 8.64 -15.53
C LEU A 119 -3.78 8.80 -14.11
N ASP A 120 -4.95 9.42 -13.96
CA ASP A 120 -5.58 9.66 -12.66
C ASP A 120 -6.43 8.46 -12.15
N ALA A 121 -6.37 7.30 -12.81
CA ALA A 121 -7.09 6.11 -12.39
C ALA A 121 -6.47 5.53 -11.10
N ARG A 122 -7.31 5.32 -10.08
CA ARG A 122 -6.91 4.73 -8.78
C ARG A 122 -7.95 3.71 -8.33
N ILE A 123 -7.48 2.62 -7.72
CA ILE A 123 -8.34 1.58 -7.13
C ILE A 123 -7.99 1.34 -5.67
N ASP A 124 -9.01 1.00 -4.88
CA ASP A 124 -8.86 0.58 -3.47
C ASP A 124 -9.27 -0.89 -3.32
N HIS A 125 -8.41 -1.67 -2.69
CA HIS A 125 -8.67 -3.08 -2.40
C HIS A 125 -9.66 -3.31 -1.27
N ARG A 126 -9.93 -2.29 -0.44
CA ARG A 126 -10.83 -2.37 0.72
C ARG A 126 -12.29 -2.22 0.29
N SER A 127 -13.20 -2.89 0.96
CA SER A 127 -14.63 -2.63 0.80
C SER A 127 -15.01 -1.25 1.35
N TYR A 128 -16.10 -0.64 0.89
CA TYR A 128 -16.61 0.63 1.44
C TYR A 128 -16.76 0.59 2.96
N LYS A 129 -17.26 -0.51 3.51
CA LYS A 129 -17.33 -0.70 4.96
C LYS A 129 -15.95 -0.67 5.64
N ALA A 130 -14.93 -1.26 5.03
CA ALA A 130 -13.55 -1.24 5.56
C ALA A 130 -12.89 0.14 5.40
N GLN A 131 -13.36 0.93 4.45
CA GLN A 131 -12.98 2.35 4.28
C GLN A 131 -13.74 3.26 5.26
N GLY A 132 -14.72 2.73 6.02
CA GLY A 132 -15.57 3.51 6.91
C GLY A 132 -16.67 4.28 6.19
N LEU A 133 -16.99 3.92 4.95
CA LEU A 133 -18.04 4.55 4.14
C LEU A 133 -19.37 3.81 4.32
N GLU A 134 -20.46 4.54 4.36
CA GLU A 134 -21.82 3.98 4.48
C GLU A 134 -22.43 3.57 3.12
N LEU A 135 -21.71 3.80 2.02
CA LEU A 135 -22.16 3.43 0.68
C LEU A 135 -22.23 1.91 0.51
N SER A 136 -23.21 1.45 -0.23
CA SER A 136 -23.39 0.03 -0.57
C SER A 136 -22.67 -0.31 -1.85
N SER A 137 -21.96 -1.45 -1.86
CA SER A 137 -21.29 -1.99 -3.05
C SER A 137 -22.31 -2.43 -4.10
N GLN A 138 -22.01 -2.16 -5.36
CA GLN A 138 -22.84 -2.56 -6.51
C GLN A 138 -22.42 -3.90 -7.12
N ASN A 139 -21.46 -4.60 -6.50
CA ASN A 139 -20.93 -5.85 -7.04
C ASN A 139 -21.94 -6.99 -6.88
N PHE A 140 -22.57 -7.37 -7.99
CA PHE A 140 -23.30 -8.63 -8.13
C PHE A 140 -22.40 -9.63 -8.90
N ARG A 141 -22.24 -10.83 -8.34
CA ARG A 141 -21.67 -11.94 -9.10
C ARG A 141 -22.63 -12.34 -10.23
N ALA A 142 -22.15 -12.26 -11.46
CA ALA A 142 -22.93 -12.61 -12.65
C ALA A 142 -23.36 -14.09 -12.71
N ASP A 143 -22.73 -14.96 -11.93
CA ASP A 143 -22.87 -16.41 -11.99
C ASP A 143 -24.26 -16.96 -11.61
N TYR A 144 -25.11 -16.18 -11.00
CA TYR A 144 -26.46 -16.61 -10.59
C TYR A 144 -27.59 -16.08 -11.48
N VAL A 145 -27.28 -15.50 -12.67
CA VAL A 145 -28.22 -14.57 -13.27
C VAL A 145 -28.63 -14.87 -14.70
N SER A 146 -28.39 -16.05 -15.22
CA SER A 146 -28.82 -16.38 -16.59
C SER A 146 -30.33 -16.20 -16.86
N ASN A 147 -31.17 -16.14 -15.83
CA ASN A 147 -32.62 -16.00 -15.98
C ASN A 147 -33.26 -14.75 -15.34
N HIS A 148 -32.48 -13.81 -14.76
CA HIS A 148 -33.05 -12.71 -13.95
C HIS A 148 -32.45 -11.33 -14.29
N LYS A 149 -32.15 -11.06 -15.55
CA LYS A 149 -31.58 -9.77 -16.01
C LYS A 149 -32.38 -8.54 -15.54
N TYR A 150 -33.70 -8.64 -15.49
CA TYR A 150 -34.58 -7.56 -15.04
C TYR A 150 -34.43 -7.30 -13.53
N PHE A 151 -34.37 -8.33 -12.72
CA PHE A 151 -34.27 -8.24 -11.27
C PHE A 151 -32.96 -7.62 -10.78
N ILE A 152 -31.85 -7.87 -11.51
CA ILE A 152 -30.55 -7.29 -11.22
C ILE A 152 -30.52 -5.80 -11.52
N ASN A 153 -31.05 -5.38 -12.65
CA ASN A 153 -31.08 -3.97 -13.04
C ASN A 153 -31.89 -3.14 -12.04
N GLU A 154 -32.99 -3.67 -11.54
CA GLU A 154 -33.83 -3.00 -10.52
C GLU A 154 -33.11 -2.92 -9.17
N ASN A 155 -32.43 -3.98 -8.76
CA ASN A 155 -31.69 -4.02 -7.50
C ASN A 155 -30.47 -3.06 -7.54
N ILE A 156 -29.76 -3.01 -8.66
CA ILE A 156 -28.66 -2.03 -8.86
C ILE A 156 -29.21 -0.61 -8.83
N LYS A 157 -30.35 -0.38 -9.48
CA LYS A 157 -31.01 0.94 -9.47
C LYS A 157 -31.40 1.35 -8.05
N ASN A 158 -31.97 0.44 -7.27
CA ASN A 158 -32.32 0.69 -5.87
C ASN A 158 -31.08 1.01 -5.01
N ILE A 159 -29.97 0.28 -5.19
CA ILE A 159 -28.71 0.57 -4.50
C ILE A 159 -28.17 1.94 -4.90
N ARG A 160 -28.20 2.29 -6.19
CA ARG A 160 -27.79 3.63 -6.66
C ARG A 160 -28.64 4.73 -6.08
N HIS A 161 -29.95 4.51 -6.05
CA HIS A 161 -30.89 5.46 -5.41
C HIS A 161 -30.55 5.68 -3.94
N GLN A 162 -30.36 4.61 -3.18
CA GLN A 162 -30.00 4.69 -1.75
C GLN A 162 -28.65 5.38 -1.55
N ASN A 163 -27.63 5.03 -2.36
CA ASN A 163 -26.33 5.69 -2.32
C ASN A 163 -26.43 7.18 -2.65
N GLY A 164 -27.25 7.55 -3.64
CA GLY A 164 -27.48 8.94 -4.01
C GLY A 164 -28.11 9.77 -2.88
N GLU A 165 -29.09 9.19 -2.16
CA GLU A 165 -29.67 9.84 -0.97
C GLU A 165 -28.63 10.00 0.15
N ILE A 166 -27.79 8.99 0.40
CA ILE A 166 -26.71 9.08 1.37
C ILE A 166 -25.72 10.20 0.98
N ILE A 167 -25.39 10.32 -0.31
CA ILE A 167 -24.48 11.38 -0.79
C ILE A 167 -25.11 12.77 -0.58
N ILE A 168 -26.40 12.95 -0.84
CA ILE A 168 -27.10 14.22 -0.63
C ILE A 168 -27.12 14.59 0.85
N GLU A 169 -27.41 13.63 1.72
CA GLU A 169 -27.46 13.85 3.17
C GLU A 169 -26.06 14.03 3.79
N ARG A 170 -25.06 13.32 3.28
CA ARG A 170 -23.70 13.26 3.83
C ARG A 170 -22.64 13.38 2.73
N PRO A 171 -22.52 14.54 2.09
CA PRO A 171 -21.59 14.73 0.97
C PRO A 171 -20.11 14.52 1.33
N SER A 172 -19.75 14.63 2.60
CA SER A 172 -18.39 14.32 3.09
C SER A 172 -17.98 12.86 2.86
N GLU A 173 -18.93 11.92 2.73
CA GLU A 173 -18.62 10.52 2.39
C GLU A 173 -17.94 10.39 1.03
N VAL A 174 -18.36 11.21 0.04
CA VAL A 174 -17.74 11.22 -1.29
C VAL A 174 -16.31 11.77 -1.22
N ILE A 175 -16.14 12.89 -0.49
CA ILE A 175 -14.83 13.51 -0.30
C ILE A 175 -13.86 12.52 0.37
N ARG A 176 -14.33 11.83 1.42
CA ARG A 176 -13.56 10.78 2.11
C ARG A 176 -13.24 9.61 1.19
N ALA A 177 -14.19 9.14 0.40
CA ALA A 177 -13.98 8.05 -0.55
C ALA A 177 -12.90 8.41 -1.59
N LEU A 178 -13.00 9.59 -2.19
CA LEU A 178 -12.03 10.05 -3.18
C LEU A 178 -10.65 10.33 -2.59
N THR A 179 -10.58 10.83 -1.34
CA THR A 179 -9.30 11.09 -0.65
C THR A 179 -8.77 9.90 0.16
N SER A 180 -9.36 8.71 0.03
CA SER A 180 -8.82 7.50 0.65
C SER A 180 -7.64 6.90 -0.12
N ASN A 181 -7.56 7.14 -1.43
CA ASN A 181 -6.58 6.56 -2.35
C ASN A 181 -5.72 7.59 -3.08
N GLN A 182 -6.03 8.86 -2.94
CA GLN A 182 -5.31 9.96 -3.57
C GLN A 182 -5.41 11.23 -2.72
N SER A 183 -4.35 12.00 -2.64
CA SER A 183 -4.33 13.24 -1.85
C SER A 183 -5.25 14.30 -2.44
N VAL A 184 -5.41 14.30 -3.75
CA VAL A 184 -6.24 15.25 -4.50
C VAL A 184 -7.04 14.54 -5.57
N PHE A 185 -8.20 15.09 -5.92
CA PHE A 185 -9.05 14.61 -7.01
C PHE A 185 -9.51 15.75 -7.90
N THR A 186 -9.92 15.42 -9.11
CA THR A 186 -10.40 16.40 -10.11
C THR A 186 -11.93 16.49 -10.10
N ALA A 187 -12.48 17.52 -10.73
CA ALA A 187 -13.93 17.60 -10.97
C ALA A 187 -14.44 16.36 -11.74
N ARG A 188 -13.65 15.83 -12.67
CA ARG A 188 -13.99 14.64 -13.43
C ARG A 188 -14.08 13.38 -12.57
N ASP A 189 -13.22 13.25 -11.56
CA ASP A 189 -13.27 12.12 -10.61
C ASP A 189 -14.54 12.20 -9.77
N LEU A 190 -14.89 13.42 -9.33
CA LEU A 190 -16.14 13.66 -8.61
C LEU A 190 -17.36 13.33 -9.48
N GLU A 191 -17.40 13.81 -10.72
CA GLU A 191 -18.49 13.52 -11.67
C GLU A 191 -18.67 12.02 -11.87
N ARG A 192 -17.58 11.30 -12.14
CA ARG A 192 -17.59 9.84 -12.31
C ARG A 192 -18.11 9.12 -11.06
N PHE A 193 -17.63 9.53 -9.88
CA PHE A 193 -18.05 8.92 -8.64
C PHE A 193 -19.54 9.12 -8.37
N VAL A 194 -20.03 10.36 -8.47
CA VAL A 194 -21.45 10.68 -8.24
C VAL A 194 -22.34 10.00 -9.28
N MET A 195 -21.95 10.01 -10.55
CA MET A 195 -22.71 9.34 -11.63
C MET A 195 -22.81 7.83 -11.39
N ALA A 196 -21.78 7.19 -10.89
CA ALA A 196 -21.79 5.77 -10.60
C ALA A 196 -22.72 5.41 -9.41
N HIS A 197 -23.00 6.35 -8.51
CA HIS A 197 -23.76 6.13 -7.27
C HIS A 197 -25.14 6.78 -7.24
N THR A 198 -25.64 7.30 -8.37
CA THR A 198 -26.97 7.89 -8.51
C THR A 198 -27.77 7.15 -9.56
N ASP A 199 -29.12 7.22 -9.47
CA ASP A 199 -30.03 6.47 -10.34
C ASP A 199 -30.68 7.33 -11.44
N SER A 200 -30.61 8.65 -11.31
CA SER A 200 -31.27 9.60 -12.22
C SER A 200 -30.43 10.90 -12.37
N GLN A 201 -30.68 11.62 -13.45
CA GLN A 201 -30.02 12.91 -13.67
C GLN A 201 -30.40 13.96 -12.60
N GLU A 202 -31.63 13.93 -12.11
CA GLU A 202 -32.05 14.84 -11.05
C GLU A 202 -31.30 14.57 -9.75
N GLN A 203 -31.20 13.30 -9.34
CA GLN A 203 -30.45 12.91 -8.15
C GLN A 203 -28.95 13.20 -8.32
N TYR A 204 -28.37 12.96 -9.48
CA TYR A 204 -26.98 13.31 -9.80
C TYR A 204 -26.70 14.81 -9.57
N LEU A 205 -27.54 15.69 -10.11
CA LEU A 205 -27.34 17.14 -9.96
C LEU A 205 -27.39 17.57 -8.48
N LYS A 206 -28.35 17.06 -7.72
CA LYS A 206 -28.48 17.35 -6.28
C LYS A 206 -27.27 16.84 -5.50
N ALA A 207 -26.83 15.61 -5.76
CA ALA A 207 -25.70 14.99 -5.12
C ALA A 207 -24.38 15.74 -5.45
N TYR A 208 -24.17 16.07 -6.71
CA TYR A 208 -23.01 16.83 -7.15
C TYR A 208 -22.92 18.21 -6.50
N GLU A 209 -24.03 18.96 -6.48
CA GLU A 209 -24.13 20.26 -5.83
C GLU A 209 -23.86 20.14 -4.32
N ALA A 210 -24.42 19.13 -3.66
CA ALA A 210 -24.21 18.90 -2.25
C ALA A 210 -22.73 18.67 -1.92
N VAL A 211 -22.00 17.89 -2.75
CA VAL A 211 -20.57 17.65 -2.54
C VAL A 211 -19.76 18.92 -2.83
N MET A 212 -20.04 19.64 -3.93
CA MET A 212 -19.31 20.87 -4.28
C MET A 212 -19.48 21.99 -3.26
N THR A 213 -20.61 22.02 -2.55
CA THR A 213 -20.89 23.00 -1.48
C THR A 213 -20.57 22.49 -0.09
N CYS A 214 -20.03 21.27 0.03
CA CYS A 214 -19.70 20.66 1.32
C CYS A 214 -18.62 21.48 2.06
N PRO A 215 -18.84 21.82 3.36
CA PRO A 215 -17.84 22.53 4.15
C PRO A 215 -16.50 21.81 4.28
N ASP A 216 -16.47 20.48 4.15
CA ASP A 216 -15.25 19.66 4.27
C ASP A 216 -14.42 19.67 2.98
N MET A 217 -14.93 20.23 1.89
CA MET A 217 -14.21 20.36 0.63
C MET A 217 -13.11 21.41 0.73
N ALA A 218 -11.91 21.06 0.33
CA ALA A 218 -10.80 21.97 0.09
C ALA A 218 -10.57 22.12 -1.42
N MET A 219 -10.52 23.35 -1.90
CA MET A 219 -10.15 23.67 -3.28
C MET A 219 -8.70 24.11 -3.32
N LEU A 220 -7.89 23.46 -4.13
CA LEU A 220 -6.46 23.70 -4.24
C LEU A 220 -6.12 24.16 -5.67
N PHE A 221 -5.23 25.12 -5.76
CA PHE A 221 -4.80 25.70 -7.04
C PHE A 221 -3.43 25.14 -7.39
N GLY A 222 -3.38 24.17 -8.31
CA GLY A 222 -2.14 23.68 -8.89
C GLY A 222 -1.60 24.61 -9.98
N LYS A 223 -0.45 24.29 -10.56
CA LYS A 223 0.19 25.11 -11.59
C LYS A 223 -0.72 25.35 -12.82
N ASP A 224 -1.45 24.29 -13.23
CA ASP A 224 -2.22 24.31 -14.48
C ASP A 224 -3.68 23.85 -14.30
N LYS A 225 -4.10 23.41 -13.12
CA LYS A 225 -5.45 22.90 -12.86
C LYS A 225 -5.91 23.17 -11.44
N VAL A 226 -7.23 23.29 -11.28
CA VAL A 226 -7.89 23.25 -9.97
C VAL A 226 -8.10 21.79 -9.61
N VAL A 227 -7.74 21.43 -8.39
CA VAL A 227 -7.97 20.10 -7.80
C VAL A 227 -8.64 20.25 -6.43
N PHE A 228 -9.23 19.18 -5.95
CA PHE A 228 -9.97 19.17 -4.69
C PHE A 228 -9.33 18.16 -3.72
N SER A 229 -9.51 18.40 -2.43
CA SER A 229 -9.11 17.51 -1.35
C SER A 229 -10.10 17.62 -0.19
N SER A 230 -9.89 16.86 0.88
CA SER A 230 -10.57 17.11 2.15
C SER A 230 -9.80 18.11 3.00
N LYS A 231 -10.51 18.97 3.74
CA LYS A 231 -9.86 19.85 4.74
C LYS A 231 -9.14 19.05 5.84
N GLU A 232 -9.67 17.85 6.16
CA GLU A 232 -9.00 16.91 7.08
C GLU A 232 -7.61 16.54 6.56
N LEU A 233 -7.51 16.12 5.29
CA LEU A 233 -6.23 15.68 4.72
C LEU A 233 -5.22 16.83 4.60
N VAL A 234 -5.68 18.00 4.19
CA VAL A 234 -4.85 19.23 4.17
C VAL A 234 -4.31 19.51 5.58
N GLY A 235 -5.18 19.45 6.60
CA GLY A 235 -4.75 19.66 8.01
C GLY A 235 -3.76 18.58 8.49
N ILE A 236 -3.89 17.33 8.01
CA ILE A 236 -2.92 16.26 8.28
C ILE A 236 -1.55 16.61 7.68
N GLU A 237 -1.49 17.01 6.42
CA GLU A 237 -0.25 17.37 5.73
C GLU A 237 0.42 18.60 6.35
N ASP A 238 -0.38 19.59 6.73
CA ASP A 238 0.10 20.74 7.49
C ASP A 238 0.72 20.33 8.84
N SER A 239 0.10 19.39 9.56
CA SER A 239 0.60 18.88 10.83
C SER A 239 1.91 18.09 10.68
N ILE A 240 2.04 17.29 9.62
CA ILE A 240 3.29 16.58 9.29
C ILE A 240 4.40 17.59 9.00
N THR A 241 4.10 18.61 8.19
CA THR A 241 5.05 19.68 7.84
C THR A 241 5.50 20.46 9.09
N ALA A 242 4.55 20.81 9.96
CA ALA A 242 4.85 21.48 11.21
C ALA A 242 5.72 20.62 12.14
N PHE A 243 5.44 19.31 12.22
CA PHE A 243 6.27 18.38 13.00
C PHE A 243 7.72 18.35 12.49
N ILE A 244 7.91 18.21 11.18
CA ILE A 244 9.26 18.17 10.56
C ILE A 244 10.01 19.47 10.83
N TYR A 245 9.34 20.62 10.68
CA TYR A 245 9.92 21.92 10.97
C TYR A 245 10.34 22.05 12.44
N ASN A 246 9.46 21.72 13.38
CA ASN A 246 9.73 21.80 14.82
C ASN A 246 10.84 20.82 15.24
N ALA A 247 10.85 19.60 14.70
CA ALA A 247 11.89 18.61 14.97
C ALA A 247 13.28 19.12 14.54
N ASN A 248 13.37 19.76 13.37
CA ASN A 248 14.62 20.34 12.87
C ASN A 248 15.11 21.53 13.72
N GLU A 249 14.19 22.41 14.17
CA GLU A 249 14.56 23.53 15.04
C GLU A 249 15.02 23.05 16.42
N GLN A 250 14.36 22.06 17.00
CA GLN A 250 14.75 21.47 18.29
C GLN A 250 16.13 20.79 18.22
N SER A 251 16.42 20.09 17.13
CA SER A 251 17.75 19.48 16.91
C SER A 251 18.88 20.50 16.84
N ARG A 252 18.61 21.73 16.37
CA ARG A 252 19.58 22.83 16.35
C ARG A 252 19.87 23.41 17.74
N VAL A 253 18.92 23.32 18.66
CA VAL A 253 19.00 23.91 20.01
C VAL A 253 19.53 22.92 21.04
N GLN A 254 19.21 21.65 20.91
CA GLN A 254 19.71 20.62 21.82
C GLN A 254 21.17 20.27 21.49
N LYS A 255 22.03 20.26 22.52
CA LYS A 255 23.42 19.82 22.40
C LYS A 255 23.45 18.43 21.76
N PRO A 256 24.40 18.19 20.82
CA PRO A 256 24.52 16.89 20.20
C PRO A 256 24.60 15.82 21.31
N PHE A 257 23.76 14.85 21.21
CA PHE A 257 23.79 13.62 21.99
C PHE A 257 25.22 13.05 21.82
N ASN A 258 26.00 13.04 22.86
CA ASN A 258 27.29 12.33 22.82
C ASN A 258 26.99 10.84 22.69
N LEU A 259 26.80 10.38 21.46
CA LEU A 259 27.10 9.01 21.12
C LEU A 259 28.55 8.83 21.56
N THR A 260 28.76 8.20 22.70
CA THR A 260 30.07 8.00 23.29
C THR A 260 31.03 7.51 22.20
N GLU A 261 32.33 7.78 22.29
CA GLU A 261 33.40 7.34 21.37
C GLU A 261 33.31 5.87 20.91
N LYS A 262 32.50 5.03 21.58
CA LYS A 262 32.11 3.67 21.19
C LYS A 262 31.35 3.53 19.89
N PHE A 263 30.77 4.60 19.36
CA PHE A 263 29.93 4.63 18.13
C PHE A 263 30.60 5.28 16.95
N THR A 264 31.87 5.52 17.02
CA THR A 264 32.59 5.88 15.79
C THR A 264 32.39 4.77 14.77
N LEU A 265 32.15 5.14 13.52
CA LEU A 265 32.06 4.19 12.40
C LEU A 265 33.22 3.18 12.41
N ASN A 266 34.41 3.58 12.92
CA ASN A 266 35.56 2.72 13.07
C ASN A 266 35.31 1.59 14.11
N ALA A 267 34.60 1.82 15.19
CA ALA A 267 34.27 0.77 16.16
C ALA A 267 33.32 -0.26 15.56
N VAL A 268 32.32 0.18 14.78
CA VAL A 268 31.38 -0.72 14.07
C VAL A 268 32.11 -1.47 12.94
N LYS A 269 32.98 -0.80 12.17
CA LYS A 269 33.81 -1.43 11.14
C LYS A 269 34.76 -2.48 11.70
N ILE A 270 35.35 -2.21 12.87
CA ILE A 270 36.30 -3.13 13.52
C ILE A 270 35.53 -4.34 14.08
N ALA A 271 34.39 -4.12 14.74
CA ALA A 271 33.61 -5.18 15.35
C ALA A 271 33.04 -6.16 14.33
N ASP A 272 32.49 -5.64 13.21
CA ASP A 272 31.76 -6.43 12.22
C ASP A 272 32.53 -6.70 10.92
N LYS A 273 33.76 -6.22 10.79
CA LYS A 273 34.57 -6.25 9.54
C LYS A 273 33.83 -5.62 8.33
N ARG A 274 32.90 -4.68 8.58
CA ARG A 274 32.12 -4.02 7.53
C ARG A 274 32.95 -2.97 6.82
N THR A 275 32.79 -2.91 5.51
CA THR A 275 33.38 -1.84 4.67
C THR A 275 32.23 -1.05 4.06
N PHE A 276 32.16 0.24 4.38
CA PHE A 276 31.22 1.17 3.77
C PHE A 276 31.90 1.97 2.66
N ASN A 277 31.19 2.24 1.59
CA ASN A 277 31.56 3.26 0.66
C ASN A 277 31.23 4.66 1.25
N ARG A 278 31.65 5.72 0.57
CA ARG A 278 31.48 7.10 1.06
C ARG A 278 30.04 7.50 1.30
N GLU A 279 29.10 7.05 0.44
CA GLU A 279 27.67 7.34 0.56
C GLU A 279 27.04 6.57 1.73
N GLN A 280 27.41 5.32 1.90
CA GLN A 280 26.96 4.49 3.04
C GLN A 280 27.48 5.02 4.37
N GLU A 281 28.70 5.58 4.42
CA GLU A 281 29.20 6.27 5.60
C GLU A 281 28.37 7.51 5.94
N ALA A 282 28.09 8.34 4.94
CA ALA A 282 27.24 9.52 5.13
C ALA A 282 25.83 9.13 5.61
N ALA A 283 25.24 8.09 5.02
CA ALA A 283 23.95 7.54 5.44
C ALA A 283 23.97 7.04 6.89
N TYR A 284 25.01 6.32 7.30
CA TYR A 284 25.18 5.85 8.67
C TYR A 284 25.21 7.03 9.66
N TYR A 285 26.02 8.06 9.41
CA TYR A 285 26.09 9.23 10.29
C TYR A 285 24.78 10.02 10.33
N THR A 286 24.08 10.13 9.21
CA THR A 286 22.77 10.78 9.16
C THR A 286 21.75 10.03 10.02
N LEU A 287 21.68 8.72 9.91
CA LEU A 287 20.71 7.89 10.63
C LEU A 287 21.06 7.72 12.12
N THR A 288 22.33 7.78 12.49
CA THR A 288 22.79 7.74 13.88
C THR A 288 22.89 9.12 14.53
N SER A 289 22.47 10.19 13.82
CA SER A 289 22.35 11.52 14.42
C SER A 289 21.32 11.54 15.54
N THR A 290 21.39 12.60 16.36
CA THR A 290 20.47 12.84 17.47
C THR A 290 19.13 13.38 17.04
N ASP A 291 18.96 13.60 15.75
CA ASP A 291 17.74 14.16 15.20
C ASP A 291 16.57 13.22 15.45
N ARG A 292 15.45 13.81 15.91
CA ARG A 292 14.22 13.07 16.15
C ARG A 292 13.72 12.37 14.88
N ILE A 293 13.89 13.01 13.74
CA ILE A 293 13.57 12.48 12.41
C ILE A 293 14.83 12.53 11.53
N SER A 294 15.13 11.43 10.87
CA SER A 294 16.18 11.37 9.84
C SER A 294 15.64 10.64 8.61
N LEU A 295 16.03 11.08 7.42
CA LEU A 295 15.59 10.52 6.15
C LEU A 295 16.79 9.96 5.38
N LEU A 296 16.68 8.72 4.94
CA LEU A 296 17.59 8.07 4.00
C LEU A 296 16.85 7.78 2.70
N ASN A 297 17.25 8.47 1.64
CA ASN A 297 16.79 8.19 0.28
C ASN A 297 17.83 7.40 -0.47
N GLY A 298 17.47 6.28 -1.09
CA GLY A 298 18.39 5.46 -1.86
C GLY A 298 17.66 4.44 -2.72
N SER A 299 18.11 4.27 -3.96
CA SER A 299 17.54 3.32 -4.92
C SER A 299 17.66 1.87 -4.47
N ALA A 300 16.91 0.98 -5.11
CA ALA A 300 17.02 -0.47 -4.87
C ALA A 300 18.48 -0.96 -5.14
N GLY A 301 18.98 -1.87 -4.33
CA GLY A 301 20.32 -2.44 -4.49
C GLY A 301 21.47 -1.57 -4.02
N THR A 302 21.27 -0.37 -3.46
CA THR A 302 22.35 0.52 -2.95
C THR A 302 22.91 0.08 -1.59
N GLY A 303 22.39 -0.98 -1.00
CA GLY A 303 22.83 -1.51 0.29
C GLY A 303 22.16 -0.83 1.50
N LYS A 304 20.92 -0.34 1.37
CA LYS A 304 20.15 0.25 2.47
C LYS A 304 20.10 -0.69 3.69
N SER A 305 19.71 -1.95 3.51
CA SER A 305 19.65 -2.95 4.60
C SER A 305 21.01 -3.14 5.28
N TYR A 306 22.10 -3.08 4.53
CA TYR A 306 23.46 -3.20 5.07
C TYR A 306 23.80 -2.04 6.02
N VAL A 307 23.44 -0.82 5.66
CA VAL A 307 23.59 0.37 6.51
C VAL A 307 22.65 0.30 7.71
N LEU A 308 21.38 -0.05 7.50
CA LEU A 308 20.37 -0.16 8.56
C LEU A 308 20.74 -1.19 9.63
N SER A 309 21.32 -2.31 9.24
CA SER A 309 21.85 -3.31 10.17
C SER A 309 22.91 -2.72 11.10
N ALA A 310 23.85 -1.92 10.57
CA ALA A 310 24.87 -1.24 11.37
C ALA A 310 24.27 -0.14 12.27
N VAL A 311 23.30 0.62 11.77
CA VAL A 311 22.56 1.64 12.53
C VAL A 311 21.82 0.99 13.70
N SER A 312 21.14 -0.12 13.44
CA SER A 312 20.40 -0.88 14.48
C SER A 312 21.33 -1.37 15.58
N GLU A 313 22.49 -1.89 15.21
CA GLU A 313 23.50 -2.35 16.17
C GLU A 313 24.05 -1.19 17.00
N ALA A 314 24.33 -0.05 16.36
CA ALA A 314 24.75 1.16 17.04
C ALA A 314 23.74 1.58 18.12
N PHE A 315 22.48 1.66 17.80
CA PHE A 315 21.44 2.02 18.78
C PHE A 315 21.28 0.99 19.90
N LYS A 316 21.26 -0.31 19.59
CA LYS A 316 21.18 -1.37 20.61
C LYS A 316 22.32 -1.32 21.62
N THR A 317 23.54 -1.13 21.15
CA THR A 317 24.71 -1.03 22.04
C THR A 317 24.73 0.25 22.86
N SER A 318 23.85 1.23 22.58
CA SER A 318 23.57 2.44 23.39
C SER A 318 22.35 2.31 24.30
N ASP A 319 21.86 1.11 24.51
CA ASP A 319 20.66 0.85 25.32
C ASP A 319 19.38 1.47 24.75
N TYR A 320 19.32 1.63 23.43
CA TYR A 320 18.07 2.00 22.74
C TYR A 320 17.29 0.75 22.32
N LYS A 321 15.97 0.86 22.41
CA LYS A 321 15.05 -0.13 21.81
C LYS A 321 14.83 0.22 20.36
N VAL A 322 15.24 -0.64 19.44
CA VAL A 322 15.02 -0.45 18.00
C VAL A 322 13.88 -1.34 17.54
N HIS A 323 12.95 -0.78 16.77
CA HIS A 323 11.83 -1.53 16.19
C HIS A 323 11.64 -1.17 14.73
N GLY A 324 11.58 -2.18 13.86
CA GLY A 324 11.33 -2.02 12.42
C GLY A 324 9.83 -1.92 12.13
N ILE A 325 9.46 -1.02 11.25
CA ILE A 325 8.08 -0.84 10.79
C ILE A 325 8.07 -0.83 9.27
N ALA A 326 7.08 -1.47 8.66
CA ALA A 326 6.85 -1.41 7.23
C ALA A 326 5.36 -1.48 6.90
N LEU A 327 5.00 -1.12 5.68
CA LEU A 327 3.62 -1.22 5.21
C LEU A 327 3.19 -2.68 5.06
N GLN A 328 4.06 -3.52 4.51
CA GLN A 328 3.79 -4.92 4.22
C GLN A 328 4.49 -5.87 5.20
N ALA A 329 3.86 -7.02 5.48
CA ALA A 329 4.42 -8.02 6.38
C ALA A 329 5.73 -8.65 5.86
N ILE A 330 5.87 -8.77 4.55
CA ILE A 330 7.08 -9.31 3.92
C ILE A 330 8.27 -8.36 4.10
N THR A 331 8.05 -7.05 3.92
CA THR A 331 9.07 -6.01 4.15
C THR A 331 9.44 -5.94 5.64
N ALA A 332 8.45 -5.99 6.54
CA ALA A 332 8.71 -6.02 7.98
C ALA A 332 9.55 -7.24 8.39
N ARG A 333 9.31 -8.41 7.78
CA ARG A 333 10.10 -9.61 8.00
C ARG A 333 11.54 -9.45 7.48
N ALA A 334 11.70 -8.88 6.29
CA ALA A 334 13.04 -8.60 5.73
C ALA A 334 13.86 -7.69 6.66
N ILE A 335 13.26 -6.60 7.19
CA ILE A 335 13.92 -5.74 8.18
C ILE A 335 14.32 -6.55 9.43
N SER A 336 13.43 -7.42 9.91
CA SER A 336 13.70 -8.24 11.08
C SER A 336 14.92 -9.14 10.87
N ASP A 337 14.99 -9.78 9.72
CA ASP A 337 16.05 -10.73 9.38
C ASP A 337 17.38 -10.00 9.08
N ASP A 338 17.33 -8.92 8.30
CA ASP A 338 18.52 -8.16 7.87
C ASP A 338 19.17 -7.38 9.01
N CYS A 339 18.34 -6.78 9.89
CA CYS A 339 18.81 -5.90 10.97
C CYS A 339 18.82 -6.56 12.34
N ASN A 340 18.33 -7.81 12.44
CA ASN A 340 18.17 -8.54 13.69
C ASN A 340 17.42 -7.72 14.76
N ILE A 341 16.29 -7.10 14.39
CA ILE A 341 15.43 -6.29 15.27
C ILE A 341 13.99 -6.80 15.23
N PRO A 342 13.22 -6.64 16.31
CA PRO A 342 11.78 -6.86 16.25
C PRO A 342 11.17 -5.93 15.20
N SER A 343 10.30 -6.46 14.35
CA SER A 343 9.64 -5.67 13.32
C SER A 343 8.17 -6.04 13.18
N SER A 344 7.35 -5.12 12.69
CA SER A 344 5.92 -5.33 12.46
C SER A 344 5.39 -4.45 11.35
N THR A 345 4.19 -4.75 10.87
CA THR A 345 3.49 -3.81 9.98
C THR A 345 3.04 -2.57 10.76
N ILE A 346 2.85 -1.45 10.06
CA ILE A 346 2.31 -0.20 10.64
C ILE A 346 1.01 -0.48 11.37
N ALA A 347 0.06 -1.19 10.75
CA ALA A 347 -1.22 -1.53 11.36
C ALA A 347 -1.07 -2.33 12.66
N SER A 348 -0.17 -3.33 12.67
CA SER A 348 0.11 -4.14 13.86
C SER A 348 0.79 -3.32 14.95
N PHE A 349 1.71 -2.43 14.60
CA PHE A 349 2.38 -1.53 15.53
C PHE A 349 1.37 -0.58 16.19
N LEU A 350 0.54 0.11 15.41
CA LEU A 350 -0.46 1.04 15.91
C LEU A 350 -1.47 0.33 16.83
N ALA A 351 -1.99 -0.84 16.44
CA ALA A 351 -2.92 -1.61 17.26
C ALA A 351 -2.30 -2.05 18.60
N ARG A 352 -1.03 -2.47 18.60
CA ARG A 352 -0.31 -2.84 19.83
C ARG A 352 -0.03 -1.62 20.71
N TYR A 353 0.30 -0.48 20.14
CA TYR A 353 0.47 0.77 20.86
C TYR A 353 -0.85 1.22 21.52
N GLU A 354 -1.95 1.26 20.77
CA GLU A 354 -3.28 1.65 21.25
C GLU A 354 -3.79 0.74 22.38
N SER A 355 -3.48 -0.57 22.30
CA SER A 355 -3.84 -1.54 23.35
C SER A 355 -2.89 -1.56 24.56
N GLY A 356 -1.86 -0.69 24.58
CA GLY A 356 -0.87 -0.64 25.67
C GLY A 356 0.14 -1.81 25.66
N ASN A 357 0.16 -2.61 24.60
CA ASN A 357 1.06 -3.78 24.46
C ASN A 357 2.39 -3.42 23.79
N PHE A 358 2.67 -2.14 23.59
CA PHE A 358 3.95 -1.65 23.06
C PHE A 358 4.36 -0.37 23.78
N GLU A 359 5.43 -0.46 24.58
CA GLU A 359 5.96 0.67 25.31
C GLU A 359 6.97 1.45 24.48
N ILE A 360 6.76 2.77 24.41
CA ILE A 360 7.63 3.74 23.73
C ILE A 360 8.12 4.77 24.75
N ASN A 361 9.37 5.16 24.63
CA ASN A 361 9.99 6.22 25.42
C ASN A 361 11.11 6.91 24.61
N ASN A 362 11.80 7.85 25.24
CA ASN A 362 12.89 8.63 24.62
C ASN A 362 14.13 7.80 24.21
N LYS A 363 14.18 6.52 24.58
CA LYS A 363 15.19 5.55 24.11
C LYS A 363 14.62 4.58 23.07
N THR A 364 13.55 4.94 22.41
CA THR A 364 12.97 4.14 21.33
C THR A 364 13.32 4.73 19.98
N VAL A 365 13.79 3.88 19.07
CA VAL A 365 14.07 4.23 17.68
C VAL A 365 13.18 3.36 16.78
N LEU A 366 12.36 4.01 15.99
CA LEU A 366 11.55 3.37 14.95
C LEU A 366 12.30 3.47 13.62
N ILE A 367 12.43 2.37 12.89
CA ILE A 367 12.95 2.34 11.53
C ILE A 367 11.80 2.03 10.61
N LEU A 368 11.38 2.99 9.81
CA LEU A 368 10.30 2.85 8.83
C LEU A 368 10.90 2.69 7.44
N ASP A 369 10.79 1.49 6.88
CA ASP A 369 11.20 1.23 5.50
C ASP A 369 10.05 1.44 4.52
N GLU A 370 10.40 1.73 3.27
CA GLU A 370 9.45 2.12 2.23
C GLU A 370 8.58 3.33 2.65
N ALA A 371 9.18 4.29 3.37
CA ALA A 371 8.46 5.42 3.95
C ALA A 371 7.68 6.26 2.91
N GLY A 372 8.13 6.31 1.66
CA GLY A 372 7.43 6.96 0.55
C GLY A 372 6.07 6.32 0.20
N MET A 373 5.85 5.06 0.61
CA MET A 373 4.60 4.34 0.37
C MET A 373 3.61 4.44 1.54
N VAL A 374 3.92 5.19 2.59
CA VAL A 374 3.06 5.33 3.76
C VAL A 374 2.13 6.52 3.60
N GLY A 375 0.82 6.26 3.62
CA GLY A 375 -0.21 7.30 3.51
C GLY A 375 -0.13 8.36 4.62
N SER A 376 -0.51 9.60 4.31
CA SER A 376 -0.40 10.76 5.21
C SER A 376 -1.07 10.53 6.56
N ARG A 377 -2.21 9.83 6.61
CA ARG A 377 -2.91 9.50 7.87
C ARG A 377 -2.10 8.60 8.80
N ASP A 378 -1.44 7.58 8.27
CA ASP A 378 -0.62 6.68 9.09
C ASP A 378 0.71 7.33 9.44
N MET A 379 1.31 8.10 8.53
CA MET A 379 2.49 8.89 8.81
C MET A 379 2.25 9.88 9.97
N GLN A 380 1.13 10.62 9.93
CA GLN A 380 0.76 11.53 11.02
C GLN A 380 0.69 10.80 12.37
N LYS A 381 -0.01 9.64 12.43
CA LYS A 381 -0.10 8.86 13.67
C LYS A 381 1.27 8.46 14.21
N LEU A 382 2.15 7.97 13.33
CA LEU A 382 3.52 7.58 13.71
C LEU A 382 4.30 8.78 14.26
N LEU A 383 4.25 9.94 13.60
CA LEU A 383 4.95 11.14 14.01
C LEU A 383 4.41 11.70 15.33
N MET A 384 3.08 11.68 15.54
CA MET A 384 2.47 12.06 16.82
C MET A 384 2.92 11.14 17.98
N ILE A 385 3.05 9.85 17.75
CA ILE A 385 3.57 8.89 18.73
C ILE A 385 5.04 9.21 19.07
N VAL A 386 5.86 9.44 18.04
CA VAL A 386 7.26 9.81 18.18
C VAL A 386 7.42 11.11 18.99
N GLU A 387 6.62 12.13 18.68
CA GLU A 387 6.63 13.41 19.40
C GLU A 387 6.21 13.24 20.87
N LYS A 388 5.10 12.56 21.11
CA LYS A 388 4.54 12.36 22.46
C LYS A 388 5.51 11.69 23.42
N HIS A 389 6.36 10.79 22.92
CA HIS A 389 7.27 9.99 23.75
C HIS A 389 8.73 10.42 23.64
N ASP A 390 9.01 11.53 22.95
CA ASP A 390 10.36 12.01 22.65
C ASP A 390 11.26 10.91 22.02
N ALA A 391 10.64 10.02 21.22
CA ALA A 391 11.29 8.94 20.52
C ALA A 391 11.95 9.43 19.22
N GLN A 392 12.63 8.54 18.52
CA GLN A 392 13.23 8.83 17.22
C GLN A 392 12.57 7.99 16.13
N ILE A 393 12.51 8.53 14.90
CA ILE A 393 12.10 7.81 13.71
C ILE A 393 13.12 8.00 12.59
N LYS A 394 13.51 6.91 11.97
CA LYS A 394 14.42 6.88 10.81
C LYS A 394 13.60 6.42 9.61
N LEU A 395 13.35 7.34 8.70
CA LEU A 395 12.58 7.11 7.48
C LEU A 395 13.53 6.63 6.38
N VAL A 396 13.24 5.50 5.81
CA VAL A 396 14.05 4.92 4.72
C VAL A 396 13.13 4.71 3.52
N GLY A 397 13.58 5.12 2.35
CA GLY A 397 12.77 5.01 1.16
C GLY A 397 13.58 5.13 -0.12
N ASP A 398 12.86 5.11 -1.22
CA ASP A 398 13.35 5.34 -2.55
C ASP A 398 12.45 6.38 -3.21
N SER A 399 12.98 7.54 -3.57
CA SER A 399 12.21 8.61 -4.21
C SER A 399 11.76 8.29 -5.63
N TYR A 400 12.29 7.21 -6.21
CA TYR A 400 11.85 6.67 -7.51
C TYR A 400 10.83 5.54 -7.37
N GLN A 401 10.57 5.05 -6.15
CA GLN A 401 9.43 4.22 -5.83
C GLN A 401 8.25 5.13 -5.53
N LEU A 402 7.08 4.73 -5.99
CA LEU A 402 5.88 5.56 -6.03
C LEU A 402 5.43 6.03 -4.65
N SER A 403 4.95 7.27 -4.63
CA SER A 403 4.45 7.91 -3.43
C SER A 403 3.14 7.28 -2.97
N ALA A 404 2.99 7.13 -1.67
CA ALA A 404 1.70 6.85 -1.06
C ALA A 404 0.77 8.07 -1.13
N VAL A 405 -0.48 7.80 -0.95
CA VAL A 405 -1.54 8.78 -0.83
C VAL A 405 -1.70 9.27 0.61
#